data_aa69fead8a483e9298281e3062f77adc
#
_entry.id   aa69fead8a483e9298281e3062f77adc
#
_cell.length_a   1.000
_cell.length_b   1.000
_cell.length_c   1.000
_cell.angle_alpha   90.00
_cell.angle_beta   90.00
_cell.angle_gamma   90.00
#
_symmetry.space_group_name_H-M   'P 1'
#
loop_
_entity.id
_entity.type
_entity.pdbx_description
1 polymer ?
#
loop_
_entity_poly.entity_id
_entity_poly.type
_entity_poly.pdbx_seq_one_letter_code
_entity_poly.pdbx_strand_id
1 'polypeptide(L)'
;RRIQAEEVKKKRLSIRQDEERLAEAHSTLDKLFVVTPSPGIAIVSRNHSTNSKYQAGDQCWSKQQLIQLPDLSKLKAKVNINEVDISQVTKGLKVQIRPDAFSDSIFTGTVTTVANLAQNKDNNSKIKVFPIEIVIDQYNKNLLPGLTVSCRIIVDEINDVCYVPLEALHVEGDKSYVFKKTVAGYDKVMVQTGPTNSDYVIIEEGLDEGDKVA
;
A
#
# COMPACT_ATOMS: atom_id res chain seq x y z
N ARG A 1 -3.35 -12.23 -75.94
CA ARG A 1 -2.30 -11.53 -75.12
C ARG A 1 -2.87 -10.83 -73.87
N ARG A 2 -4.05 -10.15 -73.91
CA ARG A 2 -4.62 -9.52 -72.72
C ARG A 2 -5.06 -10.53 -71.63
N ILE A 3 -5.69 -11.65 -72.01
CA ILE A 3 -6.14 -12.70 -71.12
C ILE A 3 -4.95 -13.32 -70.40
N GLN A 4 -3.84 -13.61 -71.05
CA GLN A 4 -2.65 -14.15 -70.39
C GLN A 4 -2.01 -13.17 -69.40
N ALA A 5 -2.05 -11.86 -69.67
CA ALA A 5 -1.54 -10.86 -68.77
C ALA A 5 -2.39 -10.76 -67.49
N GLU A 6 -3.73 -10.89 -67.60
CA GLU A 6 -4.64 -10.91 -66.44
C GLU A 6 -4.47 -12.18 -65.62
N GLU A 7 -4.31 -13.34 -66.20
CA GLU A 7 -4.01 -14.59 -65.49
C GLU A 7 -2.70 -14.53 -64.72
N VAL A 8 -1.66 -13.96 -65.31
CA VAL A 8 -0.36 -13.76 -64.68
C VAL A 8 -0.51 -12.79 -63.49
N LYS A 9 -1.28 -11.71 -63.65
CA LYS A 9 -1.55 -10.75 -62.57
C LYS A 9 -2.31 -11.40 -61.43
N LYS A 10 -3.33 -12.23 -61.73
CA LYS A 10 -4.11 -12.95 -60.76
C LYS A 10 -3.26 -13.96 -59.97
N LYS A 11 -2.40 -14.72 -60.65
CA LYS A 11 -1.45 -15.64 -60.03
C LYS A 11 -0.42 -14.91 -59.12
N ARG A 12 0.10 -13.77 -59.59
CA ARG A 12 1.01 -12.97 -58.76
C ARG A 12 0.32 -12.46 -57.48
N LEU A 13 -0.93 -12.05 -57.56
CA LEU A 13 -1.71 -11.62 -56.41
C LEU A 13 -1.93 -12.79 -55.43
N SER A 14 -2.25 -13.98 -55.94
CA SER A 14 -2.41 -15.19 -55.10
C SER A 14 -1.12 -15.57 -54.40
N ILE A 15 0.02 -15.54 -55.11
CA ILE A 15 1.33 -15.82 -54.49
C ILE A 15 1.62 -14.83 -53.38
N ARG A 16 1.40 -13.53 -53.58
CA ARG A 16 1.59 -12.52 -52.54
C ARG A 16 0.71 -12.79 -51.31
N GLN A 17 -0.54 -13.16 -51.52
CA GLN A 17 -1.46 -13.50 -50.40
C GLN A 17 -1.00 -14.73 -49.63
N ASP A 18 -0.48 -15.74 -50.34
CA ASP A 18 0.05 -16.94 -49.71
C ASP A 18 1.36 -16.66 -48.97
N GLU A 19 2.24 -15.80 -49.50
CA GLU A 19 3.44 -15.33 -48.82
C GLU A 19 3.09 -14.54 -47.52
N GLU A 20 2.09 -13.64 -47.60
CA GLU A 20 1.60 -12.91 -46.41
C GLU A 20 1.03 -13.85 -45.33
N ARG A 21 0.22 -14.86 -45.71
CA ARG A 21 -0.30 -15.88 -44.82
C ARG A 21 0.82 -16.72 -44.19
N LEU A 22 1.82 -17.07 -44.94
CA LEU A 22 2.96 -17.85 -44.47
C LEU A 22 3.80 -17.02 -43.48
N ALA A 23 4.04 -15.74 -43.74
CA ALA A 23 4.72 -14.85 -42.84
C ALA A 23 3.92 -14.66 -41.54
N GLU A 24 2.59 -14.52 -41.61
CA GLU A 24 1.70 -14.44 -40.44
C GLU A 24 1.72 -15.72 -39.65
N ALA A 25 1.71 -16.89 -40.30
CA ALA A 25 1.80 -18.19 -39.64
C ALA A 25 3.12 -18.37 -38.90
N HIS A 26 4.24 -17.98 -39.49
CA HIS A 26 5.56 -18.00 -38.85
C HIS A 26 5.60 -17.06 -37.63
N SER A 27 5.11 -15.81 -37.77
CA SER A 27 5.02 -14.87 -36.66
C SER A 27 4.13 -15.40 -35.51
N THR A 28 3.12 -16.18 -35.86
CA THR A 28 2.24 -16.79 -34.83
C THR A 28 2.93 -17.94 -34.10
N LEU A 29 3.73 -18.74 -34.81
CA LEU A 29 4.54 -19.80 -34.20
C LEU A 29 5.54 -19.25 -33.21
N ASP A 30 6.23 -18.17 -33.54
CA ASP A 30 7.19 -17.50 -32.63
C ASP A 30 6.51 -16.98 -31.34
N LYS A 31 5.25 -16.58 -31.44
CA LYS A 31 4.47 -16.10 -30.30
C LYS A 31 3.93 -17.20 -29.39
N LEU A 32 3.96 -18.48 -29.83
CA LEU A 32 3.56 -19.62 -29.00
C LEU A 32 4.55 -19.90 -27.87
N PHE A 33 5.80 -19.50 -28.04
CA PHE A 33 6.83 -19.61 -26.99
C PHE A 33 7.02 -18.26 -26.30
N VAL A 34 6.37 -18.09 -25.17
CA VAL A 34 6.47 -16.86 -24.38
C VAL A 34 7.66 -16.98 -23.42
N VAL A 35 8.69 -16.18 -23.64
CA VAL A 35 9.85 -16.07 -22.75
C VAL A 35 9.77 -14.80 -21.94
N THR A 36 10.26 -14.86 -20.68
CA THR A 36 10.30 -13.68 -19.80
C THR A 36 11.37 -12.69 -20.29
N PRO A 37 11.04 -11.39 -20.41
CA PRO A 37 12.02 -10.36 -20.80
C PRO A 37 13.00 -10.00 -19.67
N SER A 38 12.69 -10.35 -18.43
CA SER A 38 13.52 -10.01 -17.25
C SER A 38 13.43 -11.10 -16.19
N PRO A 39 14.47 -11.28 -15.37
CA PRO A 39 14.39 -12.15 -14.19
C PRO A 39 13.40 -11.58 -13.17
N GLY A 40 12.63 -12.44 -12.49
CA GLY A 40 11.66 -12.01 -11.50
C GLY A 40 10.71 -13.13 -11.09
N ILE A 41 9.72 -12.76 -10.29
CA ILE A 41 8.65 -13.66 -9.86
C ILE A 41 7.51 -13.60 -10.87
N ALA A 42 7.17 -14.74 -11.45
CA ALA A 42 6.02 -14.87 -12.35
C ALA A 42 4.76 -15.23 -11.56
N ILE A 43 3.73 -14.40 -11.65
CA ILE A 43 2.43 -14.65 -11.04
C ILE A 43 1.47 -15.10 -12.12
N VAL A 44 0.92 -16.32 -11.98
CA VAL A 44 -0.10 -16.82 -12.90
C VAL A 44 -1.43 -16.12 -12.59
N SER A 45 -2.01 -15.52 -13.60
CA SER A 45 -3.32 -14.84 -13.53
C SER A 45 -4.46 -15.82 -13.28
N ARG A 46 -5.60 -15.29 -12.81
CA ARG A 46 -6.80 -16.10 -12.64
C ARG A 46 -7.64 -16.09 -13.92
N ASN A 47 -8.19 -17.24 -14.27
CA ASN A 47 -9.17 -17.36 -15.32
C ASN A 47 -10.51 -16.76 -14.86
N HIS A 48 -11.03 -15.78 -15.59
CA HIS A 48 -12.27 -15.09 -15.24
C HIS A 48 -13.49 -16.00 -15.23
N SER A 49 -13.49 -17.09 -16.02
CA SER A 49 -14.61 -18.01 -16.13
C SER A 49 -14.66 -19.02 -14.97
N THR A 50 -13.50 -19.50 -14.53
CA THR A 50 -13.39 -20.54 -13.49
C THR A 50 -12.96 -20.00 -12.13
N ASN A 51 -12.53 -18.73 -12.06
CA ASN A 51 -11.94 -18.07 -10.89
C ASN A 51 -10.72 -18.79 -10.28
N SER A 52 -10.18 -19.78 -11.00
CA SER A 52 -8.97 -20.53 -10.66
C SER A 52 -7.76 -19.99 -11.41
N LYS A 53 -6.54 -20.33 -10.97
CA LYS A 53 -5.33 -20.00 -11.72
C LYS A 53 -5.31 -20.79 -13.02
N TYR A 54 -4.78 -20.18 -14.10
CA TYR A 54 -4.58 -20.87 -15.36
C TYR A 54 -3.74 -22.13 -15.19
N GLN A 55 -4.18 -23.23 -15.81
CA GLN A 55 -3.49 -24.53 -15.81
C GLN A 55 -3.23 -24.97 -17.24
N ALA A 56 -2.31 -25.92 -17.41
CA ALA A 56 -2.08 -26.53 -18.72
C ALA A 56 -3.35 -27.22 -19.21
N GLY A 57 -3.76 -26.90 -20.44
CA GLY A 57 -5.00 -27.36 -21.05
C GLY A 57 -6.17 -26.36 -20.99
N ASP A 58 -6.05 -25.26 -20.25
CA ASP A 58 -7.07 -24.22 -20.24
C ASP A 58 -7.12 -23.47 -21.57
N GLN A 59 -8.32 -23.10 -22.00
CA GLN A 59 -8.52 -22.32 -23.20
C GLN A 59 -8.18 -20.85 -22.94
N CYS A 60 -7.33 -20.29 -23.81
CA CYS A 60 -6.89 -18.91 -23.74
C CYS A 60 -7.35 -18.12 -24.98
N TRP A 61 -7.67 -16.85 -24.77
CA TRP A 61 -8.09 -15.94 -25.83
C TRP A 61 -6.95 -14.97 -26.18
N SER A 62 -6.94 -14.49 -27.42
CA SER A 62 -5.98 -13.47 -27.83
C SER A 62 -6.04 -12.25 -26.91
N LYS A 63 -4.87 -11.70 -26.55
CA LYS A 63 -4.68 -10.55 -25.63
C LYS A 63 -5.07 -10.80 -24.17
N GLN A 64 -5.31 -12.03 -23.77
CA GLN A 64 -5.58 -12.36 -22.38
C GLN A 64 -4.27 -12.40 -21.58
N GLN A 65 -4.29 -11.81 -20.39
CA GLN A 65 -3.15 -11.82 -19.48
C GLN A 65 -3.07 -13.17 -18.77
N LEU A 66 -2.07 -13.98 -19.09
CA LEU A 66 -1.83 -15.28 -18.49
C LEU A 66 -0.86 -15.22 -17.32
N ILE A 67 0.18 -14.40 -17.45
CA ILE A 67 1.25 -14.26 -16.46
C ILE A 67 1.52 -12.78 -16.26
N GLN A 68 1.74 -12.39 -15.02
CA GLN A 68 2.17 -11.07 -14.63
C GLN A 68 3.56 -11.14 -14.00
N LEU A 69 4.45 -10.27 -14.42
CA LEU A 69 5.78 -10.08 -13.85
C LEU A 69 5.75 -8.74 -13.08
N PRO A 70 5.50 -8.76 -11.76
CA PRO A 70 5.52 -7.52 -10.99
C PRO A 70 6.93 -6.98 -10.87
N ASP A 71 7.05 -5.67 -10.96
CA ASP A 71 8.29 -4.99 -10.61
C ASP A 71 8.41 -4.93 -9.08
N LEU A 72 9.36 -5.67 -8.54
CA LEU A 72 9.61 -5.75 -7.11
C LEU A 72 10.52 -4.64 -6.59
N SER A 73 11.04 -3.80 -7.46
CA SER A 73 11.92 -2.69 -7.06
C SER A 73 11.18 -1.60 -6.26
N LYS A 74 9.88 -1.51 -6.44
CA LYS A 74 9.02 -0.54 -5.76
C LYS A 74 7.79 -1.24 -5.18
N LEU A 75 7.81 -1.51 -3.90
CA LEU A 75 6.68 -2.08 -3.19
C LEU A 75 5.81 -0.97 -2.62
N LYS A 76 4.50 -1.19 -2.67
CA LYS A 76 3.50 -0.31 -2.07
C LYS A 76 2.67 -1.07 -1.05
N ALA A 77 2.43 -0.47 0.09
CA ALA A 77 1.41 -0.92 1.02
C ALA A 77 0.10 -0.18 0.76
N LYS A 78 -1.02 -0.91 0.75
CA LYS A 78 -2.37 -0.34 0.70
C LYS A 78 -3.00 -0.47 2.07
N VAL A 79 -3.42 0.65 2.63
CA VAL A 79 -4.00 0.72 3.97
C VAL A 79 -5.33 1.44 3.89
N ASN A 80 -6.31 0.96 4.66
CA ASN A 80 -7.61 1.60 4.78
C ASN A 80 -7.67 2.38 6.09
N ILE A 81 -7.90 3.68 6.00
CA ILE A 81 -8.04 4.60 7.14
C ILE A 81 -9.52 4.86 7.38
N ASN A 82 -9.93 4.89 8.64
CA ASN A 82 -11.30 5.23 9.03
C ASN A 82 -11.59 6.71 8.73
N GLU A 83 -12.86 7.01 8.50
CA GLU A 83 -13.33 8.37 8.23
C GLU A 83 -12.98 9.37 9.36
N VAL A 84 -12.92 8.90 10.62
CA VAL A 84 -12.59 9.73 11.78
C VAL A 84 -11.15 10.24 11.72
N ASP A 85 -10.23 9.41 11.23
CA ASP A 85 -8.78 9.66 11.29
C ASP A 85 -8.24 10.30 10.01
N ILE A 86 -9.02 10.28 8.90
CA ILE A 86 -8.54 10.72 7.59
C ILE A 86 -8.16 12.19 7.53
N SER A 87 -8.79 13.03 8.36
CA SER A 87 -8.51 14.48 8.41
C SER A 87 -7.07 14.80 8.79
N GLN A 88 -6.42 13.91 9.52
CA GLN A 88 -5.04 14.05 9.98
C GLN A 88 -4.03 13.47 8.98
N VAL A 89 -4.49 12.67 8.00
CA VAL A 89 -3.60 11.96 7.08
C VAL A 89 -3.44 12.74 5.78
N THR A 90 -2.21 13.20 5.54
CA THR A 90 -1.85 13.93 4.34
C THR A 90 -0.76 13.23 3.55
N LYS A 91 -0.64 13.59 2.27
CA LYS A 91 0.45 13.10 1.42
C LYS A 91 1.80 13.60 1.96
N GLY A 92 2.79 12.72 1.98
CA GLY A 92 4.15 13.03 2.43
C GLY A 92 4.45 12.62 3.87
N LEU A 93 3.46 12.17 4.64
CA LEU A 93 3.69 11.67 6.00
C LEU A 93 4.57 10.43 6.01
N LYS A 94 5.44 10.35 7.00
CA LYS A 94 6.27 9.17 7.26
C LYS A 94 5.44 8.06 7.89
N VAL A 95 5.75 6.83 7.50
CA VAL A 95 5.05 5.64 7.99
C VAL A 95 6.06 4.59 8.40
N GLN A 96 5.86 4.02 9.57
CA GLN A 96 6.54 2.80 10.02
C GLN A 96 5.68 1.59 9.62
N ILE A 97 6.27 0.67 8.88
CA ILE A 97 5.61 -0.49 8.32
C ILE A 97 6.22 -1.73 8.97
N ARG A 98 5.37 -2.54 9.60
CA ARG A 98 5.77 -3.80 10.21
C ARG A 98 5.01 -4.93 9.54
N PRO A 99 5.70 -5.81 8.78
CA PRO A 99 5.08 -7.01 8.23
C PRO A 99 4.71 -8.00 9.34
N ASP A 100 3.52 -8.59 9.28
CA ASP A 100 3.08 -9.56 10.29
C ASP A 100 3.95 -10.84 10.27
N ALA A 101 4.49 -11.18 9.08
CA ALA A 101 5.40 -12.31 8.92
C ALA A 101 6.79 -12.11 9.55
N PHE A 102 7.21 -10.85 9.80
CA PHE A 102 8.53 -10.48 10.31
C PHE A 102 8.38 -9.33 11.32
N SER A 103 7.81 -9.64 12.48
CA SER A 103 7.46 -8.65 13.51
C SER A 103 8.64 -7.83 14.03
N ASP A 104 9.86 -8.37 13.94
CA ASP A 104 11.09 -7.72 14.42
C ASP A 104 11.68 -6.71 13.40
N SER A 105 11.15 -6.70 12.18
CA SER A 105 11.63 -5.82 11.12
C SER A 105 10.68 -4.64 10.93
N ILE A 106 11.21 -3.42 11.07
CA ILE A 106 10.47 -2.18 10.81
C ILE A 106 11.03 -1.57 9.53
N PHE A 107 10.14 -1.30 8.59
CA PHE A 107 10.44 -0.60 7.34
C PHE A 107 9.87 0.79 7.40
N THR A 108 10.51 1.72 6.71
CA THR A 108 10.01 3.08 6.53
C THR A 108 9.35 3.24 5.18
N GLY A 109 8.35 4.09 5.13
CA GLY A 109 7.65 4.43 3.90
C GLY A 109 7.04 5.82 3.98
N THR A 110 6.55 6.27 2.85
CA THR A 110 5.95 7.59 2.71
C THR A 110 4.56 7.48 2.08
N VAL A 111 3.59 8.21 2.63
CA VAL A 111 2.24 8.31 2.05
C VAL A 111 2.32 9.03 0.70
N THR A 112 1.98 8.33 -0.38
CA THR A 112 2.03 8.91 -1.74
C THR A 112 0.67 9.31 -2.26
N THR A 113 -0.37 8.58 -1.89
CA THR A 113 -1.72 8.83 -2.38
C THR A 113 -2.72 8.65 -1.24
N VAL A 114 -3.61 9.61 -1.10
CA VAL A 114 -4.79 9.55 -0.22
C VAL A 114 -6.01 9.62 -1.12
N ALA A 115 -6.90 8.64 -1.03
CA ALA A 115 -8.11 8.64 -1.84
C ALA A 115 -9.07 9.74 -1.37
N ASN A 116 -9.66 10.47 -2.31
CA ASN A 116 -10.64 11.53 -2.02
C ASN A 116 -12.07 10.99 -1.88
N LEU A 117 -12.28 9.69 -2.12
CA LEU A 117 -13.59 9.05 -2.06
C LEU A 117 -13.56 7.90 -1.06
N ALA A 118 -14.51 7.95 -0.11
CA ALA A 118 -14.70 6.87 0.84
C ALA A 118 -15.25 5.62 0.16
N GLN A 119 -14.79 4.46 0.59
CA GLN A 119 -15.28 3.16 0.18
C GLN A 119 -15.87 2.43 1.40
N ASN A 120 -16.75 1.48 1.17
CA ASN A 120 -17.15 0.58 2.25
C ASN A 120 -16.00 -0.35 2.57
N LYS A 121 -15.73 -0.58 3.85
CA LYS A 121 -14.67 -1.51 4.27
C LYS A 121 -14.86 -2.90 3.68
N ASP A 122 -16.11 -3.37 3.65
CA ASP A 122 -16.54 -4.63 3.07
C ASP A 122 -17.92 -4.46 2.43
N ASN A 123 -18.33 -5.38 1.55
CA ASN A 123 -19.63 -5.33 0.85
C ASN A 123 -20.84 -5.28 1.80
N ASN A 124 -20.72 -5.76 3.03
CA ASN A 124 -21.77 -5.77 4.05
C ASN A 124 -21.54 -4.75 5.18
N SER A 125 -20.46 -3.99 5.16
CA SER A 125 -20.12 -3.03 6.21
C SER A 125 -20.63 -1.63 5.86
N LYS A 126 -21.21 -0.95 6.86
CA LYS A 126 -21.54 0.48 6.77
C LYS A 126 -20.34 1.39 7.10
N ILE A 127 -19.22 0.78 7.55
CA ILE A 127 -18.02 1.51 7.92
C ILE A 127 -17.36 2.05 6.66
N LYS A 128 -17.16 3.37 6.64
CA LYS A 128 -16.47 4.08 5.57
C LYS A 128 -14.98 4.13 5.84
N VAL A 129 -14.19 3.82 4.82
CA VAL A 129 -12.74 3.85 4.86
C VAL A 129 -12.20 4.59 3.63
N PHE A 130 -11.07 5.23 3.81
CA PHE A 130 -10.32 5.88 2.74
C PHE A 130 -9.06 5.05 2.46
N PRO A 131 -8.93 4.47 1.26
CA PRO A 131 -7.71 3.77 0.88
C PRO A 131 -6.57 4.78 0.68
N ILE A 132 -5.42 4.45 1.26
CA ILE A 132 -4.17 5.19 1.06
C ILE A 132 -3.11 4.26 0.46
N GLU A 133 -2.20 4.83 -0.32
CA GLU A 133 -1.03 4.12 -0.82
C GLU A 133 0.24 4.69 -0.18
N ILE A 134 1.05 3.79 0.35
CA ILE A 134 2.34 4.07 0.97
C ILE A 134 3.41 3.40 0.14
N VAL A 135 4.40 4.15 -0.30
CA VAL A 135 5.59 3.59 -0.96
C VAL A 135 6.61 3.24 0.12
N ILE A 136 7.17 2.04 0.02
CA ILE A 136 8.22 1.57 0.93
C ILE A 136 9.56 2.09 0.41
N ASP A 137 10.31 2.78 1.27
CA ASP A 137 11.53 3.46 0.87
C ASP A 137 12.71 2.50 0.66
N GLN A 138 12.68 1.35 1.34
CA GLN A 138 13.76 0.38 1.32
C GLN A 138 13.33 -0.94 0.67
N TYR A 139 14.06 -1.34 -0.37
CA TYR A 139 13.90 -2.67 -0.93
C TYR A 139 14.48 -3.74 0.00
N ASN A 140 13.68 -4.75 0.31
CA ASN A 140 14.15 -5.94 1.03
C ASN A 140 13.64 -7.20 0.31
N LYS A 141 14.55 -8.16 0.07
CA LYS A 141 14.23 -9.42 -0.62
C LYS A 141 13.17 -10.26 0.11
N ASN A 142 13.01 -10.05 1.42
CA ASN A 142 12.03 -10.76 2.23
C ASN A 142 10.62 -10.18 2.12
N LEU A 143 10.48 -8.95 1.61
CA LEU A 143 9.18 -8.33 1.37
C LEU A 143 8.59 -8.85 0.07
N LEU A 144 7.63 -9.75 0.18
CA LEU A 144 6.92 -10.31 -0.95
C LEU A 144 5.55 -9.62 -1.13
N PRO A 145 5.09 -9.43 -2.38
CA PRO A 145 3.72 -8.99 -2.62
C PRO A 145 2.69 -9.94 -2.01
N GLY A 146 1.66 -9.39 -1.39
CA GLY A 146 0.59 -10.17 -0.74
C GLY A 146 0.77 -10.40 0.75
N LEU A 147 1.86 -9.90 1.35
CA LEU A 147 2.01 -9.90 2.81
C LEU A 147 1.08 -8.88 3.46
N THR A 148 0.54 -9.25 4.63
CA THR A 148 -0.16 -8.33 5.51
C THR A 148 0.84 -7.50 6.30
N VAL A 149 0.56 -6.22 6.46
CA VAL A 149 1.42 -5.27 7.17
C VAL A 149 0.62 -4.42 8.14
N SER A 150 1.20 -4.14 9.29
CA SER A 150 0.72 -3.13 10.24
C SER A 150 1.45 -1.83 9.98
N CYS A 151 0.72 -0.73 9.83
CA CYS A 151 1.28 0.58 9.51
C CYS A 151 0.99 1.58 10.63
N ARG A 152 2.05 2.25 11.11
CA ARG A 152 1.95 3.38 12.04
C ARG A 152 2.30 4.66 11.27
N ILE A 153 1.31 5.50 11.01
CA ILE A 153 1.47 6.80 10.34
C ILE A 153 1.87 7.82 11.40
N ILE A 154 2.95 8.54 11.14
CA ILE A 154 3.44 9.63 12.00
C ILE A 154 2.80 10.91 11.46
N VAL A 155 1.81 11.40 12.19
CA VAL A 155 1.05 12.60 11.79
C VAL A 155 1.83 13.86 12.14
N ASP A 156 2.41 13.86 13.33
CA ASP A 156 3.19 14.98 13.84
C ASP A 156 4.28 14.50 14.78
N GLU A 157 5.35 15.24 14.91
CA GLU A 157 6.47 14.98 15.81
C GLU A 157 6.88 16.27 16.49
N ILE A 158 6.55 16.36 17.78
CA ILE A 158 6.80 17.54 18.59
C ILE A 158 8.02 17.23 19.48
N ASN A 159 9.08 18.00 19.30
CA ASN A 159 10.32 17.82 20.05
C ASN A 159 10.38 18.82 21.22
N ASP A 160 11.22 18.51 22.20
CA ASP A 160 11.53 19.39 23.35
C ASP A 160 10.29 19.79 24.16
N VAL A 161 9.41 18.83 24.45
CA VAL A 161 8.19 19.04 25.23
C VAL A 161 8.18 18.19 26.50
N CYS A 162 7.61 18.76 27.58
CA CYS A 162 7.30 18.01 28.78
C CYS A 162 6.03 17.19 28.55
N TYR A 163 6.08 15.89 28.81
CA TYR A 163 4.92 15.01 28.66
C TYR A 163 4.78 14.06 29.83
N VAL A 164 3.55 13.66 30.12
CA VAL A 164 3.22 12.67 31.15
C VAL A 164 2.35 11.57 30.58
N PRO A 165 2.39 10.35 31.15
CA PRO A 165 1.42 9.31 30.79
C PRO A 165 -0.01 9.81 30.99
N LEU A 166 -0.91 9.44 30.09
CA LEU A 166 -2.33 9.83 30.17
C LEU A 166 -2.99 9.36 31.47
N GLU A 167 -2.51 8.23 32.04
CA GLU A 167 -2.96 7.67 33.30
C GLU A 167 -2.67 8.57 34.51
N ALA A 168 -1.64 9.41 34.45
CA ALA A 168 -1.27 10.34 35.50
C ALA A 168 -2.09 11.65 35.47
N LEU A 169 -2.88 11.88 34.39
CA LEU A 169 -3.69 13.06 34.22
C LEU A 169 -5.06 12.87 34.90
N HIS A 170 -5.41 13.74 35.84
CA HIS A 170 -6.71 13.79 36.48
C HIS A 170 -7.47 15.02 36.02
N VAL A 171 -8.71 14.84 35.59
CA VAL A 171 -9.57 15.94 35.12
C VAL A 171 -10.72 16.12 36.08
N GLU A 172 -10.85 17.31 36.64
CA GLU A 172 -11.95 17.70 37.50
C GLU A 172 -12.65 18.95 36.97
N GLY A 173 -13.81 18.76 36.33
CA GLY A 173 -14.50 19.84 35.60
C GLY A 173 -13.67 20.32 34.44
N ASP A 174 -13.36 21.61 34.38
CA ASP A 174 -12.53 22.22 33.29
C ASP A 174 -11.04 22.29 33.63
N LYS A 175 -10.61 21.67 34.73
CA LYS A 175 -9.22 21.76 35.20
C LYS A 175 -8.54 20.42 35.19
N SER A 176 -7.31 20.42 34.69
CA SER A 176 -6.43 19.24 34.65
C SER A 176 -5.39 19.31 35.75
N TYR A 177 -5.13 18.19 36.41
CA TYR A 177 -4.21 18.07 37.53
C TYR A 177 -3.32 16.84 37.37
N VAL A 178 -2.13 16.93 37.93
CA VAL A 178 -1.19 15.81 38.05
C VAL A 178 -0.71 15.75 39.51
N PHE A 179 -0.48 14.56 40.02
CA PHE A 179 0.10 14.37 41.35
C PHE A 179 1.62 14.31 41.23
N LYS A 180 2.28 15.43 41.59
CA LYS A 180 3.75 15.56 41.62
C LYS A 180 4.28 14.97 42.93
N LYS A 181 5.25 14.08 42.82
CA LYS A 181 5.91 13.50 43.98
C LYS A 181 6.87 14.50 44.63
N THR A 182 6.66 14.79 45.92
CA THR A 182 7.51 15.66 46.73
C THR A 182 8.15 14.87 47.87
N VAL A 183 9.03 15.49 48.65
CA VAL A 183 9.66 14.86 49.82
C VAL A 183 8.67 14.49 50.88
N ALA A 184 7.56 15.24 50.97
CA ALA A 184 6.49 15.05 51.99
C ALA A 184 5.32 14.19 51.50
N GLY A 185 5.32 13.75 50.22
CA GLY A 185 4.21 12.97 49.66
C GLY A 185 3.91 13.35 48.20
N TYR A 186 2.62 13.51 47.91
CA TYR A 186 2.17 13.91 46.57
C TYR A 186 1.40 15.22 46.67
N ASP A 187 1.79 16.18 45.87
CA ASP A 187 1.12 17.47 45.74
C ASP A 187 0.28 17.51 44.46
N LYS A 188 -0.96 17.95 44.58
CA LYS A 188 -1.88 18.17 43.46
C LYS A 188 -1.50 19.46 42.75
N VAL A 189 -0.95 19.34 41.54
CA VAL A 189 -0.51 20.47 40.72
C VAL A 189 -1.47 20.63 39.55
N MET A 190 -1.98 21.85 39.36
CA MET A 190 -2.79 22.19 38.22
C MET A 190 -1.87 22.35 37.00
N VAL A 191 -2.24 21.73 35.88
CA VAL A 191 -1.44 21.73 34.64
C VAL A 191 -2.29 22.19 33.47
N GLN A 192 -1.63 22.85 32.52
CA GLN A 192 -2.22 23.15 31.22
C GLN A 192 -1.78 22.10 30.23
N THR A 193 -2.76 21.43 29.61
CA THR A 193 -2.50 20.33 28.68
C THR A 193 -2.50 20.82 27.25
N GLY A 194 -1.54 20.33 26.48
CA GLY A 194 -1.43 20.50 25.03
C GLY A 194 -1.96 19.28 24.26
N PRO A 195 -1.42 19.03 23.07
CA PRO A 195 -1.76 17.86 22.24
C PRO A 195 -1.58 16.54 22.99
N THR A 196 -2.46 15.59 22.68
CA THR A 196 -2.53 14.28 23.33
C THR A 196 -2.46 13.17 22.30
N ASN A 197 -1.82 12.07 22.64
CA ASN A 197 -1.92 10.82 21.87
C ASN A 197 -2.52 9.69 22.71
N SER A 198 -2.45 8.43 22.25
CA SER A 198 -3.03 7.27 22.96
C SER A 198 -2.41 7.00 24.33
N ASP A 199 -1.16 7.40 24.55
CA ASP A 199 -0.38 6.99 25.72
C ASP A 199 0.06 8.19 26.59
N TYR A 200 0.23 9.38 25.97
CA TYR A 200 0.82 10.55 26.61
C TYR A 200 0.06 11.83 26.31
N VAL A 201 0.17 12.79 27.21
CA VAL A 201 -0.30 14.16 27.06
C VAL A 201 0.86 15.14 27.26
N ILE A 202 0.95 16.13 26.38
CA ILE A 202 1.93 17.22 26.53
C ILE A 202 1.43 18.16 27.62
N ILE A 203 2.35 18.58 28.48
CA ILE A 203 2.10 19.58 29.52
C ILE A 203 2.79 20.87 29.05
N GLU A 204 2.01 21.92 28.84
CA GLU A 204 2.50 23.23 28.42
C GLU A 204 2.95 24.08 29.62
N GLU A 205 2.21 23.97 30.75
CA GLU A 205 2.52 24.69 31.99
C GLU A 205 2.20 23.85 33.22
N GLY A 206 2.97 24.02 34.30
CA GLY A 206 2.70 23.45 35.62
C GLY A 206 3.66 22.36 36.06
N LEU A 207 4.51 21.83 35.20
CA LEU A 207 5.56 20.87 35.53
C LEU A 207 6.90 21.28 34.96
N ASP A 208 7.96 20.92 35.65
CA ASP A 208 9.34 21.07 35.21
C ASP A 208 9.93 19.74 34.74
N GLU A 209 10.95 19.81 33.89
CA GLU A 209 11.67 18.63 33.43
C GLU A 209 12.29 17.86 34.60
N GLY A 210 12.03 16.54 34.67
CA GLY A 210 12.52 15.67 35.73
C GLY A 210 11.58 15.50 36.92
N ASP A 211 10.43 16.18 36.96
CA ASP A 211 9.39 15.96 37.96
C ASP A 211 8.85 14.54 37.87
N LYS A 212 8.67 13.89 39.02
CA LYS A 212 8.08 12.57 39.08
C LYS A 212 6.57 12.70 39.38
N VAL A 213 5.76 12.07 38.52
CA VAL A 213 4.31 12.08 38.60
C VAL A 213 3.76 10.67 38.88
N ALA A 214 2.59 10.59 39.47
CA ALA A 214 1.87 9.34 39.75
C ALA A 214 0.43 9.45 39.23
#